data_56502b643b02357582cdd3350382d9ae
#
_entry.id   56502b643b02357582cdd3350382d9ae
#
_cell.length_a   1.000
_cell.length_b   1.000
_cell.length_c   1.000
_cell.angle_alpha   90.00
_cell.angle_beta   90.00
_cell.angle_gamma   90.00
#
_symmetry.space_group_name_H-M   'P 1'
#
loop_
_entity.id
_entity.type
_entity.pdbx_description
1 polymer ?
#
loop_
_entity_poly.entity_id
_entity_poly.type
_entity_poly.pdbx_seq_one_letter_code
_entity_poly.pdbx_strand_id
1 'polypeptide(L)'
;YFERYPGVKNYMINTRASAYEKGYVETILGRKLYTPDINHSNRMVKQGAERAAINAPLQGSAADLIKLAMIAVDKVLPKDQAKMLLQVHDELVFEVDADKVGAVSQLITHAMQDVLTTTAVDKGWNINFAVPLLVETDSGQNWDEAH
;
A
#
# COMPACT_ATOMS: atom_id res chain seq x y z
N TYR A 1 20.81 15.69 3.77
CA TYR A 1 19.85 14.65 3.42
C TYR A 1 19.55 14.65 1.90
N PHE A 2 19.12 15.74 1.31
CA PHE A 2 18.75 15.81 -0.12
C PHE A 2 19.91 15.66 -1.09
N GLU A 3 21.15 16.01 -0.70
CA GLU A 3 22.35 15.75 -1.49
C GLU A 3 22.61 14.25 -1.64
N ARG A 4 22.34 13.49 -0.56
CA ARG A 4 22.48 12.02 -0.56
C ARG A 4 21.32 11.31 -1.27
N TYR A 5 20.12 11.91 -1.24
CA TYR A 5 18.89 11.34 -1.81
C TYR A 5 18.20 12.32 -2.76
N PRO A 6 18.79 12.61 -3.92
CA PRO A 6 18.24 13.60 -4.86
C PRO A 6 16.87 13.18 -5.42
N GLY A 7 16.62 11.87 -5.53
CA GLY A 7 15.33 11.34 -5.97
C GLY A 7 14.16 11.76 -5.07
N VAL A 8 14.38 11.81 -3.76
CA VAL A 8 13.34 12.26 -2.81
C VAL A 8 12.99 13.72 -3.04
N LYS A 9 14.00 14.58 -3.23
CA LYS A 9 13.80 16.00 -3.54
C LYS A 9 13.02 16.19 -4.85
N ASN A 10 13.41 15.46 -5.88
CA ASN A 10 12.75 15.51 -7.19
C ASN A 10 11.29 15.02 -7.10
N TYR A 11 11.04 13.96 -6.37
CA TYR A 11 9.68 13.48 -6.09
C TYR A 11 8.82 14.55 -5.45
N MET A 12 9.31 15.20 -4.39
CA MET A 12 8.56 16.26 -3.69
C MET A 12 8.25 17.46 -4.61
N ILE A 13 9.22 17.88 -5.43
CA ILE A 13 9.04 18.99 -6.38
C ILE A 13 8.01 18.63 -7.45
N ASN A 14 8.17 17.47 -8.08
CA ASN A 14 7.31 17.03 -9.19
C ASN A 14 5.87 16.76 -8.72
N THR A 15 5.71 16.14 -7.55
CA THR A 15 4.38 15.85 -6.98
C THR A 15 3.64 17.15 -6.64
N ARG A 16 4.35 18.13 -6.05
CA ARG A 16 3.78 19.44 -5.77
C ARG A 16 3.38 20.17 -7.05
N ALA A 17 4.25 20.16 -8.07
CA ALA A 17 3.96 20.76 -9.37
C ALA A 17 2.71 20.12 -10.02
N SER A 18 2.61 18.80 -9.99
CA SER A 18 1.43 18.09 -10.49
C SER A 18 0.15 18.47 -9.75
N ALA A 19 0.21 18.60 -8.40
CA ALA A 19 -0.93 19.04 -7.61
C ALA A 19 -1.41 20.44 -8.01
N TYR A 20 -0.50 21.37 -8.24
CA TYR A 20 -0.84 22.72 -8.71
C TYR A 20 -1.42 22.75 -10.12
N GLU A 21 -0.84 21.99 -11.03
CA GLU A 21 -1.22 21.97 -12.44
C GLU A 21 -2.55 21.25 -12.66
N LYS A 22 -2.71 20.06 -12.06
CA LYS A 22 -3.83 19.14 -12.32
C LYS A 22 -4.94 19.21 -11.28
N GLY A 23 -4.66 19.72 -10.09
CA GLY A 23 -5.58 19.69 -8.94
C GLY A 23 -5.68 18.32 -8.26
N TYR A 24 -4.82 17.38 -8.64
CA TYR A 24 -4.73 16.05 -8.03
C TYR A 24 -3.31 15.47 -8.14
N VAL A 25 -3.04 14.47 -7.33
CA VAL A 25 -1.88 13.58 -7.43
C VAL A 25 -2.35 12.15 -7.65
N GLU A 26 -1.47 11.24 -8.03
CA GLU A 26 -1.83 9.86 -8.38
C GLU A 26 -1.05 8.85 -7.57
N THR A 27 -1.70 7.73 -7.23
CA THR A 27 -1.04 6.56 -6.67
C THR A 27 -0.25 5.83 -7.75
N ILE A 28 0.55 4.82 -7.32
CA ILE A 28 1.28 3.94 -8.25
C ILE A 28 0.36 3.22 -9.24
N LEU A 29 -0.91 3.00 -8.89
CA LEU A 29 -1.93 2.40 -9.75
C LEU A 29 -2.74 3.43 -10.55
N GLY A 30 -2.38 4.70 -10.52
CA GLY A 30 -3.05 5.77 -11.26
C GLY A 30 -4.36 6.25 -10.63
N ARG A 31 -4.66 5.88 -9.38
CA ARG A 31 -5.83 6.41 -8.69
C ARG A 31 -5.59 7.87 -8.31
N LYS A 32 -6.54 8.73 -8.69
CA LYS A 32 -6.47 10.18 -8.46
C LYS A 32 -6.85 10.52 -7.02
N LEU A 33 -6.04 11.37 -6.42
CA LEU A 33 -6.21 11.93 -5.08
C LEU A 33 -6.28 13.45 -5.22
N TYR A 34 -7.48 14.01 -5.13
CA TYR A 34 -7.72 15.44 -5.34
C TYR A 34 -7.15 16.29 -4.22
N THR A 35 -6.65 17.47 -4.59
CA THR A 35 -5.99 18.44 -3.69
C THR A 35 -6.70 19.81 -3.74
N PRO A 36 -7.96 19.91 -3.25
CA PRO A 36 -8.80 21.11 -3.45
C PRO A 36 -8.20 22.37 -2.84
N ASP A 37 -7.46 22.26 -1.74
CA ASP A 37 -6.89 23.41 -1.01
C ASP A 37 -5.50 23.81 -1.50
N ILE A 38 -5.00 23.23 -2.59
CA ILE A 38 -3.63 23.49 -3.08
C ILE A 38 -3.42 24.95 -3.49
N ASN A 39 -4.48 25.63 -3.94
CA ASN A 39 -4.49 27.04 -4.35
C ASN A 39 -5.19 27.96 -3.31
N HIS A 40 -5.37 27.50 -2.07
CA HIS A 40 -6.04 28.28 -1.06
C HIS A 40 -5.30 29.61 -0.77
N SER A 41 -6.06 30.71 -0.55
CA SER A 41 -5.50 32.04 -0.29
C SER A 41 -4.75 32.13 1.05
N ASN A 42 -5.19 31.37 2.06
CA ASN A 42 -4.51 31.30 3.35
C ASN A 42 -3.25 30.44 3.23
N ARG A 43 -2.10 31.05 3.56
CA ARG A 43 -0.78 30.41 3.45
C ARG A 43 -0.65 29.14 4.30
N MET A 44 -1.24 29.09 5.50
CA MET A 44 -1.16 27.92 6.36
C MET A 44 -1.93 26.73 5.79
N VAL A 45 -3.14 26.98 5.26
CA VAL A 45 -3.97 25.97 4.58
C VAL A 45 -3.25 25.45 3.34
N LYS A 46 -2.71 26.34 2.52
CA LYS A 46 -1.94 25.99 1.34
C LYS A 46 -0.73 25.12 1.65
N GLN A 47 0.07 25.48 2.66
CA GLN A 47 1.22 24.67 3.08
C GLN A 47 0.80 23.28 3.63
N GLY A 48 -0.33 23.22 4.32
CA GLY A 48 -0.94 21.96 4.74
C GLY A 48 -1.30 21.07 3.55
N ALA A 49 -1.96 21.65 2.53
CA ALA A 49 -2.33 20.97 1.30
C ALA A 49 -1.11 20.48 0.50
N GLU A 50 -0.02 21.26 0.44
CA GLU A 50 1.24 20.85 -0.20
C GLU A 50 1.85 19.60 0.48
N ARG A 51 1.89 19.58 1.83
CA ARG A 51 2.38 18.41 2.58
C ARG A 51 1.49 17.20 2.36
N ALA A 52 0.18 17.40 2.41
CA ALA A 52 -0.79 16.35 2.15
C ALA A 52 -0.64 15.79 0.72
N ALA A 53 -0.47 16.65 -0.29
CA ALA A 53 -0.26 16.25 -1.68
C ALA A 53 1.01 15.41 -1.88
N ILE A 54 2.10 15.71 -1.17
CA ILE A 54 3.35 14.93 -1.22
C ILE A 54 3.17 13.56 -0.56
N ASN A 55 2.42 13.48 0.53
CA ASN A 55 2.18 12.23 1.27
C ASN A 55 1.12 11.33 0.61
N ALA A 56 0.13 11.92 -0.04
CA ALA A 56 -1.02 11.20 -0.56
C ALA A 56 -0.68 10.08 -1.56
N PRO A 57 0.25 10.23 -2.51
CA PRO A 57 0.63 9.12 -3.40
C PRO A 57 1.26 7.95 -2.66
N LEU A 58 2.05 8.19 -1.62
CA LEU A 58 2.70 7.15 -0.83
C LEU A 58 1.67 6.36 -0.01
N GLN A 59 0.86 7.05 0.78
CA GLN A 59 -0.21 6.42 1.58
C GLN A 59 -1.28 5.78 0.70
N GLY A 60 -1.67 6.45 -0.38
CA GLY A 60 -2.65 5.94 -1.32
C GLY A 60 -2.16 4.69 -2.06
N SER A 61 -0.88 4.65 -2.43
CA SER A 61 -0.27 3.47 -3.05
C SER A 61 -0.20 2.29 -2.08
N ALA A 62 0.16 2.53 -0.81
CA ALA A 62 0.13 1.49 0.22
C ALA A 62 -1.28 0.92 0.40
N ALA A 63 -2.30 1.78 0.46
CA ALA A 63 -3.70 1.35 0.54
C ALA A 63 -4.16 0.57 -0.70
N ASP A 64 -3.69 0.92 -1.88
CA ASP A 64 -3.98 0.18 -3.11
C ASP A 64 -3.31 -1.20 -3.09
N LEU A 65 -2.05 -1.28 -2.64
CA LEU A 65 -1.32 -2.54 -2.52
C LEU A 65 -1.95 -3.50 -1.52
N ILE A 66 -2.37 -3.02 -0.34
CA ILE A 66 -3.02 -3.89 0.66
C ILE A 66 -4.36 -4.42 0.14
N LYS A 67 -5.13 -3.64 -0.60
CA LYS A 67 -6.38 -4.12 -1.23
C LYS A 67 -6.12 -5.20 -2.27
N LEU A 68 -5.10 -5.04 -3.09
CA LEU A 68 -4.71 -6.07 -4.06
C LEU A 68 -4.22 -7.33 -3.36
N ALA A 69 -3.44 -7.18 -2.28
CA ALA A 69 -2.98 -8.29 -1.46
C ALA A 69 -4.15 -9.06 -0.84
N MET A 70 -5.16 -8.36 -0.30
CA MET A 70 -6.38 -9.00 0.22
C MET A 70 -7.09 -9.84 -0.86
N ILE A 71 -7.22 -9.31 -2.06
CA ILE A 71 -7.83 -10.02 -3.20
C ILE A 71 -7.00 -11.24 -3.60
N ALA A 72 -5.68 -11.10 -3.67
CA ALA A 72 -4.77 -12.19 -4.03
C ALA A 72 -4.80 -13.31 -2.98
N VAL A 73 -4.75 -12.94 -1.70
CA VAL A 73 -4.84 -13.88 -0.58
C VAL A 73 -6.20 -14.58 -0.56
N ASP A 74 -7.30 -13.87 -0.74
CA ASP A 74 -8.64 -14.45 -0.74
C ASP A 74 -8.83 -15.55 -1.81
N LYS A 75 -8.16 -15.40 -2.95
CA LYS A 75 -8.19 -16.39 -4.05
C LYS A 75 -7.50 -17.69 -3.70
N VAL A 76 -6.43 -17.64 -2.89
CA VAL A 76 -5.58 -18.81 -2.60
C VAL A 76 -5.81 -19.38 -1.19
N LEU A 77 -6.49 -18.65 -0.33
CA LEU A 77 -6.72 -19.04 1.06
C LEU A 77 -7.62 -20.29 1.15
N PRO A 78 -7.18 -21.37 1.81
CA PRO A 78 -8.02 -22.54 2.03
C PRO A 78 -9.12 -22.20 3.05
N LYS A 79 -10.34 -21.97 2.57
CA LYS A 79 -11.48 -21.44 3.35
C LYS A 79 -11.95 -22.37 4.47
N ASP A 80 -11.61 -23.63 4.41
CA ASP A 80 -11.87 -24.65 5.44
C ASP A 80 -10.83 -24.64 6.57
N GLN A 81 -9.66 -24.02 6.37
CA GLN A 81 -8.54 -24.02 7.31
C GLN A 81 -8.17 -22.63 7.81
N ALA A 82 -8.57 -21.57 7.08
CA ALA A 82 -8.21 -20.21 7.40
C ALA A 82 -9.27 -19.22 6.98
N LYS A 83 -9.39 -18.13 7.76
CA LYS A 83 -10.28 -16.99 7.48
C LYS A 83 -9.53 -15.69 7.64
N MET A 84 -9.66 -14.81 6.67
CA MET A 84 -9.24 -13.41 6.81
C MET A 84 -10.28 -12.69 7.69
N LEU A 85 -9.86 -12.16 8.83
CA LEU A 85 -10.76 -11.54 9.81
C LEU A 85 -10.88 -10.03 9.60
N LEU A 86 -9.74 -9.34 9.53
CA LEU A 86 -9.73 -7.89 9.42
C LEU A 86 -8.40 -7.37 8.83
N GLN A 87 -8.42 -6.12 8.44
CA GLN A 87 -7.27 -5.35 8.01
C GLN A 87 -7.11 -4.15 8.94
N VAL A 88 -5.91 -3.96 9.48
CA VAL A 88 -5.55 -2.87 10.39
C VAL A 88 -4.28 -2.22 9.85
N HIS A 89 -4.35 -0.94 9.45
CA HIS A 89 -3.24 -0.21 8.83
C HIS A 89 -2.67 -0.96 7.61
N ASP A 90 -1.49 -1.55 7.75
CA ASP A 90 -0.75 -2.32 6.75
C ASP A 90 -0.69 -3.82 7.07
N GLU A 91 -1.47 -4.27 8.04
CA GLU A 91 -1.56 -5.65 8.50
C GLU A 91 -2.85 -6.34 8.04
N LEU A 92 -2.76 -7.65 7.83
CA LEU A 92 -3.91 -8.54 7.65
C LEU A 92 -3.93 -9.57 8.78
N VAL A 93 -5.08 -9.70 9.44
CA VAL A 93 -5.27 -10.63 10.54
C VAL A 93 -6.11 -11.82 10.08
N PHE A 94 -5.64 -13.03 10.42
CA PHE A 94 -6.25 -14.28 10.03
C PHE A 94 -6.50 -15.17 11.25
N GLU A 95 -7.56 -15.94 11.19
CA GLU A 95 -7.77 -17.11 12.04
C GLU A 95 -7.39 -18.35 11.21
N VAL A 96 -6.51 -19.19 11.76
CA VAL A 96 -5.97 -20.36 11.05
C VAL A 96 -5.96 -21.58 11.98
N ASP A 97 -6.30 -22.75 11.46
CA ASP A 97 -6.18 -24.00 12.20
C ASP A 97 -4.74 -24.19 12.70
N ALA A 98 -4.58 -24.53 13.99
CA ALA A 98 -3.29 -24.52 14.68
C ALA A 98 -2.22 -25.41 14.00
N ASP A 99 -2.63 -26.54 13.43
CA ASP A 99 -1.75 -27.48 12.70
C ASP A 99 -1.44 -27.03 11.25
N LYS A 100 -2.08 -25.96 10.76
CA LYS A 100 -1.93 -25.42 9.40
C LYS A 100 -1.19 -24.09 9.34
N VAL A 101 -0.87 -23.48 10.47
CA VAL A 101 -0.27 -22.14 10.54
C VAL A 101 0.95 -22.00 9.62
N GLY A 102 1.90 -22.93 9.65
CA GLY A 102 3.11 -22.87 8.83
C GLY A 102 2.83 -22.88 7.32
N ALA A 103 1.97 -23.78 6.86
CA ALA A 103 1.63 -23.88 5.44
C ALA A 103 0.82 -22.67 4.95
N VAL A 104 -0.16 -22.23 5.74
CA VAL A 104 -1.01 -21.08 5.41
C VAL A 104 -0.21 -19.78 5.44
N SER A 105 0.69 -19.60 6.40
CA SER A 105 1.56 -18.40 6.45
C SER A 105 2.44 -18.27 5.20
N GLN A 106 3.04 -19.35 4.73
CA GLN A 106 3.84 -19.35 3.50
C GLN A 106 2.99 -18.96 2.28
N LEU A 107 1.78 -19.50 2.18
CA LEU A 107 0.86 -19.24 1.08
C LEU A 107 0.42 -17.77 1.07
N ILE A 108 0.07 -17.22 2.24
CA ILE A 108 -0.27 -15.80 2.39
C ILE A 108 0.91 -14.91 2.02
N THR A 109 2.10 -15.19 2.55
CA THR A 109 3.32 -14.44 2.29
C THR A 109 3.62 -14.37 0.79
N HIS A 110 3.60 -15.49 0.08
CA HIS A 110 3.79 -15.51 -1.37
C HIS A 110 2.74 -14.71 -2.12
N ALA A 111 1.45 -14.88 -1.79
CA ALA A 111 0.37 -14.16 -2.44
C ALA A 111 0.49 -12.63 -2.25
N MET A 112 0.91 -12.18 -1.08
CA MET A 112 1.12 -10.76 -0.80
C MET A 112 2.38 -10.20 -1.47
N GLN A 113 3.49 -10.92 -1.46
CA GLN A 113 4.74 -10.48 -2.08
C GLN A 113 4.66 -10.43 -3.60
N ASP A 114 3.95 -11.37 -4.19
CA ASP A 114 3.82 -11.49 -5.65
C ASP A 114 2.66 -10.67 -6.23
N VAL A 115 1.95 -9.89 -5.41
CA VAL A 115 0.74 -9.18 -5.83
C VAL A 115 0.95 -8.25 -7.02
N LEU A 116 2.09 -7.61 -7.13
CA LEU A 116 2.41 -6.71 -8.24
C LEU A 116 2.80 -7.46 -9.52
N THR A 117 3.41 -8.63 -9.41
CA THR A 117 3.81 -9.43 -10.56
C THR A 117 2.66 -10.27 -11.10
N THR A 118 1.77 -10.76 -10.24
CA THR A 118 0.63 -11.59 -10.64
C THR A 118 -0.60 -10.75 -10.96
N THR A 119 -1.10 -9.99 -9.99
CA THR A 119 -2.36 -9.24 -10.16
C THR A 119 -2.21 -8.05 -11.11
N ALA A 120 -1.04 -7.40 -11.13
CA ALA A 120 -0.79 -6.31 -12.07
C ALA A 120 -0.75 -6.81 -13.50
N VAL A 121 -0.12 -7.95 -13.75
CA VAL A 121 -0.05 -8.60 -15.08
C VAL A 121 -1.46 -9.03 -15.52
N ASP A 122 -2.23 -9.68 -14.67
CA ASP A 122 -3.61 -10.10 -14.98
C ASP A 122 -4.52 -8.94 -15.34
N LYS A 123 -4.27 -7.75 -14.79
CA LYS A 123 -5.04 -6.53 -15.07
C LYS A 123 -4.44 -5.66 -16.18
N GLY A 124 -3.33 -6.10 -16.80
CA GLY A 124 -2.63 -5.36 -17.84
C GLY A 124 -1.94 -4.07 -17.33
N TRP A 125 -1.67 -3.97 -16.04
CA TRP A 125 -0.94 -2.84 -15.48
C TRP A 125 0.57 -3.04 -15.64
N ASN A 126 1.23 -2.10 -16.29
CA ASN A 126 2.69 -2.09 -16.42
C ASN A 126 3.30 -1.31 -15.24
N ILE A 127 3.46 -1.98 -14.10
CA ILE A 127 4.03 -1.38 -12.90
C ILE A 127 5.46 -1.89 -12.74
N ASN A 128 6.42 -0.98 -12.91
CA ASN A 128 7.82 -1.25 -12.59
C ASN A 128 8.09 -0.84 -11.13
N PHE A 129 7.94 -1.78 -10.21
CA PHE A 129 8.21 -1.56 -8.79
C PHE A 129 9.61 -2.08 -8.45
N ALA A 130 10.56 -1.15 -8.31
CA ALA A 130 11.98 -1.48 -8.12
C ALA A 130 12.31 -1.97 -6.69
N VAL A 131 11.39 -1.83 -5.75
CA VAL A 131 11.59 -2.22 -4.35
C VAL A 131 10.80 -3.49 -4.08
N PRO A 132 11.41 -4.55 -3.51
CA PRO A 132 10.68 -5.78 -3.18
C PRO A 132 9.66 -5.49 -2.06
N LEU A 133 8.47 -6.11 -2.17
CA LEU A 133 7.51 -6.14 -1.08
C LEU A 133 7.94 -7.25 -0.11
N LEU A 134 8.32 -6.85 1.09
CA LEU A 134 8.64 -7.79 2.16
C LEU A 134 7.42 -7.94 3.06
N VAL A 135 7.06 -9.17 3.38
CA VAL A 135 5.95 -9.51 4.26
C VAL A 135 6.51 -10.31 5.42
N GLU A 136 6.29 -9.81 6.62
CA GLU A 136 6.59 -10.51 7.87
C GLU A 136 5.31 -11.17 8.38
N THR A 137 5.43 -12.34 9.00
CA THR A 137 4.30 -13.08 9.56
C THR A 137 4.64 -13.55 10.96
N ASP A 138 3.77 -13.24 11.90
CA ASP A 138 3.80 -13.73 13.27
C ASP A 138 2.53 -14.52 13.58
N SER A 139 2.57 -15.34 14.63
CA SER A 139 1.43 -16.16 15.04
C SER A 139 1.38 -16.31 16.57
N GLY A 140 0.18 -16.32 17.13
CA GLY A 140 -0.08 -16.52 18.54
C GLY A 140 -1.46 -17.10 18.77
N GLN A 141 -1.81 -17.34 20.03
CA GLN A 141 -3.15 -17.84 20.40
C GLN A 141 -4.22 -16.73 20.29
N ASN A 142 -3.77 -15.51 20.25
CA ASN A 142 -4.60 -14.30 20.08
C ASN A 142 -3.77 -13.23 19.38
N TRP A 143 -4.41 -12.12 18.97
CA TRP A 143 -3.75 -11.04 18.23
C TRP A 143 -2.63 -10.36 19.03
N ASP A 144 -2.79 -10.21 20.34
CA ASP A 144 -1.79 -9.57 21.22
C ASP A 144 -0.48 -10.37 21.28
N GLU A 145 -0.57 -11.70 21.20
CA GLU A 145 0.61 -12.59 21.15
C GLU A 145 1.26 -12.66 19.76
N ALA A 146 0.49 -12.37 18.71
CA ALA A 146 0.95 -12.40 17.32
C ALA A 146 1.51 -11.05 16.84
N HIS A 147 1.52 -10.03 17.72
CA HIS A 147 1.89 -8.65 17.34
C HIS A 147 3.24 -8.22 17.93
#